data_f89520f7e174dcb48ca42e6e4bd42b5d
#
_entry.id   f89520f7e174dcb48ca42e6e4bd42b5d
#
_cell.length_a   1.000
_cell.length_b   1.000
_cell.length_c   1.000
_cell.angle_alpha   90.00
_cell.angle_beta   90.00
_cell.angle_gamma   90.00
#
_symmetry.space_group_name_H-M   'P 1'
#
loop_
_entity.id
_entity.type
_entity.pdbx_description
1 polymer ?
#
loop_
_entity_poly.entity_id
_entity_poly.type
_entity_poly.pdbx_seq_one_letter_code
_entity_poly.pdbx_strand_id
1 'polypeptide(L)'
;MNLIKLLIVSTALFVVSGCGYNSGVKSEAAASYLYFTGTAEGVDVSIDNVHAFTVTKTGIANQYRILPGKHLIVITRDSQVIVKRELLLGDGHEKEIYVP
;
A
#
# COMPACT_ATOMS: atom_id res chain seq x y z
N MET A 1 -6.13 -56.35 -4.21
CA MET A 1 -5.59 -55.48 -5.26
C MET A 1 -6.36 -54.21 -5.43
N ASN A 2 -7.65 -54.30 -5.68
CA ASN A 2 -8.46 -53.11 -5.91
C ASN A 2 -8.64 -52.23 -4.67
N LEU A 3 -8.64 -52.85 -3.50
CA LEU A 3 -8.77 -52.11 -2.23
C LEU A 3 -7.60 -51.17 -1.98
N ILE A 4 -6.40 -51.57 -2.36
CA ILE A 4 -5.20 -50.77 -2.18
C ILE A 4 -5.26 -49.51 -3.06
N LYS A 5 -5.76 -49.66 -4.26
CA LYS A 5 -5.90 -48.52 -5.17
C LYS A 5 -6.91 -47.50 -4.65
N LEU A 6 -7.98 -47.95 -4.07
CA LEU A 6 -8.98 -47.07 -3.49
C LEU A 6 -8.43 -46.27 -2.32
N LEU A 7 -7.64 -46.91 -1.49
CA LEU A 7 -7.01 -46.23 -0.37
C LEU A 7 -6.05 -45.10 -0.80
N ILE A 8 -5.30 -45.34 -1.83
CA ILE A 8 -4.35 -44.34 -2.38
C ILE A 8 -5.11 -43.12 -2.89
N VAL A 9 -6.19 -43.33 -3.60
CA VAL A 9 -7.01 -42.25 -4.14
C VAL A 9 -7.62 -41.40 -3.00
N SER A 10 -8.07 -42.05 -1.96
CA SER A 10 -8.63 -41.36 -0.80
C SER A 10 -7.62 -40.46 -0.12
N THR A 11 -6.40 -40.90 0.03
CA THR A 11 -5.33 -40.15 0.63
C THR A 11 -5.00 -38.89 -0.20
N ALA A 12 -4.99 -38.98 -1.50
CA ALA A 12 -4.73 -37.87 -2.37
C ALA A 12 -5.76 -36.75 -2.21
N LEU A 13 -7.01 -37.11 -2.02
CA LEU A 13 -8.06 -36.11 -1.82
C LEU A 13 -7.87 -35.29 -0.54
N PHE A 14 -7.40 -35.91 0.52
CA PHE A 14 -7.11 -35.19 1.75
C PHE A 14 -6.03 -34.12 1.58
N VAL A 15 -5.01 -34.43 0.85
CA VAL A 15 -3.92 -33.45 0.60
C VAL A 15 -4.43 -32.23 -0.14
N VAL A 16 -5.29 -32.42 -1.12
CA VAL A 16 -5.86 -31.30 -1.89
C VAL A 16 -6.72 -30.40 -0.99
N SER A 17 -7.53 -30.96 -0.11
CA SER A 17 -8.34 -30.16 0.79
C SER A 17 -7.49 -29.31 1.74
N GLY A 18 -6.38 -29.85 2.21
CA GLY A 18 -5.49 -29.10 3.09
C GLY A 18 -4.88 -27.88 2.44
N CYS A 19 -4.55 -27.95 1.17
CA CYS A 19 -4.01 -26.82 0.43
C CYS A 19 -5.02 -25.70 0.24
N GLY A 20 -6.27 -26.00 0.06
CA GLY A 20 -7.31 -25.00 -0.12
C GLY A 20 -7.60 -24.17 1.11
N TYR A 21 -7.22 -24.63 2.26
CA TYR A 21 -7.50 -23.96 3.51
C TYR A 21 -6.81 -22.58 3.62
N ASN A 22 -5.59 -22.46 3.19
CA ASN A 22 -4.80 -21.24 3.35
C ASN A 22 -5.37 -20.06 2.59
N SER A 23 -6.09 -20.30 1.54
CA SER A 23 -6.66 -19.23 0.74
C SER A 23 -7.84 -18.53 1.41
N GLY A 24 -8.41 -19.12 2.45
CA GLY A 24 -9.54 -18.54 3.17
C GLY A 24 -9.17 -17.42 4.12
N VAL A 25 -7.91 -17.29 4.47
CA VAL A 25 -7.46 -16.28 5.41
C VAL A 25 -6.84 -15.13 4.63
N LYS A 26 -7.62 -14.11 4.37
CA LYS A 26 -7.12 -12.88 3.75
C LYS A 26 -7.09 -11.79 4.77
N SER A 27 -5.92 -11.21 4.98
CA SER A 27 -5.80 -9.92 5.61
C SER A 27 -5.66 -8.88 4.53
N GLU A 28 -6.28 -7.73 4.71
CA GLU A 28 -6.06 -6.62 3.81
C GLU A 28 -4.62 -6.14 3.94
N ALA A 29 -4.03 -5.71 2.83
CA ALA A 29 -2.71 -5.13 2.87
C ALA A 29 -2.74 -3.86 3.71
N ALA A 30 -1.74 -3.69 4.58
CA ALA A 30 -1.59 -2.48 5.37
C ALA A 30 -1.42 -1.28 4.45
N ALA A 31 -2.04 -0.17 4.79
CA ALA A 31 -1.98 1.05 4.00
C ALA A 31 -2.06 2.27 4.89
N SER A 32 -1.36 3.31 4.49
CA SER A 32 -1.47 4.65 5.04
C SER A 32 -1.92 5.59 3.94
N TYR A 33 -2.34 6.79 4.31
CA TYR A 33 -2.93 7.72 3.37
C TYR A 33 -2.37 9.12 3.60
N LEU A 34 -2.01 9.77 2.49
CA LEU A 34 -1.60 11.16 2.51
C LEU A 34 -2.65 12.00 1.82
N TYR A 35 -2.90 13.19 2.33
CA TYR A 35 -3.65 14.19 1.61
C TYR A 35 -2.93 15.53 1.68
N PHE A 36 -3.14 16.35 0.69
CA PHE A 36 -2.35 17.54 0.48
C PHE A 36 -3.23 18.78 0.57
N THR A 37 -2.71 19.78 1.24
CA THR A 37 -3.38 21.07 1.42
C THR A 37 -2.47 22.21 1.01
N GLY A 38 -3.01 23.41 0.95
CA GLY A 38 -2.25 24.58 0.50
C GLY A 38 -2.16 24.62 -1.02
N THR A 39 -1.02 25.04 -1.53
CA THR A 39 -0.81 25.18 -2.97
C THR A 39 -0.18 23.91 -3.53
N ALA A 40 -0.92 22.81 -3.40
CA ALA A 40 -0.38 21.48 -3.70
C ALA A 40 -0.75 20.94 -5.08
N GLU A 41 -1.74 21.52 -5.75
CA GLU A 41 -2.15 21.03 -7.06
C GLU A 41 -1.02 21.14 -8.07
N GLY A 42 -0.73 20.04 -8.75
CA GLY A 42 0.29 19.99 -9.79
C GLY A 42 1.71 19.73 -9.29
N VAL A 43 1.93 19.58 -7.98
CA VAL A 43 3.27 19.29 -7.49
C VAL A 43 3.61 17.81 -7.66
N ASP A 44 4.90 17.51 -7.79
CA ASP A 44 5.40 16.15 -7.87
C ASP A 44 5.81 15.66 -6.49
N VAL A 45 5.40 14.46 -6.16
CA VAL A 45 5.71 13.82 -4.87
C VAL A 45 6.62 12.63 -5.10
N SER A 46 7.77 12.64 -4.44
CA SER A 46 8.68 11.51 -4.39
C SER A 46 8.66 10.90 -2.99
N ILE A 47 8.71 9.59 -2.94
CA ILE A 47 8.74 8.82 -1.71
C ILE A 47 10.00 7.96 -1.74
N ASP A 48 10.86 8.15 -0.74
CA ASP A 48 12.13 7.42 -0.63
C ASP A 48 12.98 7.57 -1.90
N ASN A 49 13.04 8.79 -2.42
CA ASN A 49 13.80 9.18 -3.62
C ASN A 49 13.29 8.58 -4.94
N VAL A 50 12.07 8.07 -4.95
CA VAL A 50 11.44 7.57 -6.17
C VAL A 50 10.17 8.38 -6.43
N HIS A 51 10.01 8.87 -7.66
CA HIS A 51 8.79 9.57 -8.03
C HIS A 51 7.57 8.66 -7.84
N ALA A 52 6.61 9.12 -7.06
CA ALA A 52 5.41 8.34 -6.74
C ALA A 52 4.18 8.80 -7.53
N PHE A 53 3.89 10.09 -7.48
CA PHE A 53 2.71 10.64 -8.16
C PHE A 53 2.80 12.16 -8.27
N THR A 54 1.92 12.71 -9.10
CA THR A 54 1.66 14.15 -9.17
C THR A 54 0.32 14.43 -8.50
N VAL A 55 0.26 15.44 -7.64
CA VAL A 55 -0.98 15.78 -6.95
C VAL A 55 -1.96 16.42 -7.94
N THR A 56 -3.11 15.78 -8.14
CA THR A 56 -4.15 16.29 -9.04
C THR A 56 -5.27 16.97 -8.27
N LYS A 57 -5.59 16.46 -7.07
CA LYS A 57 -6.64 17.01 -6.22
C LYS A 57 -6.17 17.09 -4.79
N THR A 58 -6.55 18.17 -4.12
CA THR A 58 -6.19 18.46 -2.74
C THR A 58 -7.32 18.16 -1.77
N GLY A 59 -7.02 18.16 -0.48
CA GLY A 59 -7.99 17.99 0.58
C GLY A 59 -8.17 16.55 1.03
N ILE A 60 -8.78 16.40 2.20
CA ILE A 60 -8.93 15.11 2.88
C ILE A 60 -9.79 14.12 2.08
N ALA A 61 -10.66 14.60 1.22
CA ALA A 61 -11.47 13.72 0.37
C ALA A 61 -10.67 13.07 -0.77
N ASN A 62 -9.44 13.51 -1.00
CA ASN A 62 -8.59 13.08 -2.11
C ASN A 62 -7.28 12.54 -1.59
N GLN A 63 -7.34 11.34 -1.02
CA GLN A 63 -6.19 10.72 -0.38
C GLN A 63 -5.38 9.87 -1.35
N TYR A 64 -4.10 9.81 -1.10
CA TYR A 64 -3.15 9.00 -1.85
C TYR A 64 -2.64 7.89 -0.95
N ARG A 65 -2.77 6.66 -1.41
CA ARG A 65 -2.35 5.49 -0.66
C ARG A 65 -0.84 5.32 -0.72
N ILE A 66 -0.26 5.01 0.44
CA ILE A 66 1.17 4.76 0.59
C ILE A 66 1.36 3.59 1.56
N LEU A 67 2.46 2.87 1.42
CA LEU A 67 2.80 1.82 2.38
C LEU A 67 3.11 2.42 3.75
N PRO A 68 2.69 1.76 4.84
CA PRO A 68 3.11 2.17 6.17
C PRO A 68 4.62 2.08 6.34
N GLY A 69 5.13 2.76 7.34
CA GLY A 69 6.54 2.75 7.68
C GLY A 69 7.14 4.14 7.66
N LYS A 70 8.45 4.18 7.72
CA LYS A 70 9.21 5.42 7.70
C LYS A 70 9.55 5.78 6.27
N HIS A 71 9.13 6.97 5.85
CA HIS A 71 9.32 7.42 4.48
C HIS A 71 9.86 8.85 4.44
N LEU A 72 10.71 9.10 3.47
CA LEU A 72 11.13 10.46 3.12
C LEU A 72 10.22 10.97 2.02
N ILE A 73 9.47 12.02 2.32
CA ILE A 73 8.57 12.66 1.38
C ILE A 73 9.25 13.92 0.85
N VAL A 74 9.41 14.00 -0.45
CA VAL A 74 9.99 15.16 -1.13
C VAL A 74 8.99 15.67 -2.15
N ILE A 75 8.65 16.94 -2.04
CA ILE A 75 7.69 17.58 -2.95
C ILE A 75 8.44 18.65 -3.74
N THR A 76 8.29 18.58 -5.06
CA THR A 76 8.93 19.51 -5.98
C THR A 76 7.87 20.26 -6.79
N ARG A 77 8.18 21.53 -7.08
CA ARG A 77 7.43 22.37 -8.00
C ARG A 77 8.44 23.01 -8.94
N ASP A 78 8.22 22.83 -10.24
CA ASP A 78 9.13 23.39 -11.26
C ASP A 78 10.59 22.98 -11.00
N SER A 79 10.77 21.69 -10.69
CA SER A 79 12.09 21.10 -10.41
C SER A 79 12.77 21.62 -9.14
N GLN A 80 12.06 22.36 -8.30
CA GLN A 80 12.58 22.84 -7.02
C GLN A 80 11.93 22.10 -5.86
N VAL A 81 12.75 21.70 -4.90
CA VAL A 81 12.26 21.07 -3.67
C VAL A 81 11.63 22.15 -2.80
N ILE A 82 10.34 22.01 -2.52
CA ILE A 82 9.60 22.93 -1.67
C ILE A 82 9.21 22.32 -0.33
N VAL A 83 9.14 20.99 -0.23
CA VAL A 83 8.90 20.28 1.02
C VAL A 83 9.80 19.06 1.07
N LYS A 84 10.42 18.83 2.21
CA LYS A 84 11.19 17.61 2.46
C LYS A 84 10.96 17.20 3.90
N ARG A 85 10.29 16.07 4.09
CA ARG A 85 9.90 15.60 5.43
C ARG A 85 10.09 14.10 5.54
N GLU A 86 10.57 13.68 6.70
CA GLU A 86 10.57 12.28 7.08
C GLU A 86 9.34 12.00 7.94
N LEU A 87 8.55 11.01 7.54
CA LEU A 87 7.30 10.66 8.21
C LEU A 87 7.34 9.21 8.65
N LEU A 88 6.77 8.95 9.81
CA LEU A 88 6.47 7.60 10.27
C LEU A 88 4.97 7.40 10.18
N LEU A 89 4.56 6.48 9.33
CA LEU A 89 3.15 6.20 9.04
C LEU A 89 2.76 4.82 9.53
N GLY A 90 1.72 4.76 10.34
CA GLY A 90 1.14 3.49 10.78
C GLY A 90 0.04 3.04 9.84
N ASP A 91 -0.35 1.77 9.96
CA ASP A 91 -1.48 1.24 9.22
C ASP A 91 -2.75 2.00 9.57
N GLY A 92 -3.47 2.42 8.55
CA GLY A 92 -4.68 3.21 8.71
C GLY A 92 -4.45 4.69 9.00
N HIS A 93 -3.21 5.14 9.08
CA HIS A 93 -2.92 6.56 9.30
C HIS A 93 -3.34 7.42 8.13
N GLU A 94 -3.89 8.58 8.44
CA GLU A 94 -4.16 9.66 7.49
C GLU A 94 -3.29 10.84 7.87
N LYS A 95 -2.47 11.31 6.96
CA LYS A 95 -1.53 12.39 7.24
C LYS A 95 -1.70 13.54 6.26
N GLU A 96 -1.87 14.73 6.81
CA GLU A 96 -1.89 15.95 6.03
C GLU A 96 -0.47 16.40 5.69
N ILE A 97 -0.26 16.80 4.45
CA ILE A 97 0.96 17.45 3.99
C ILE A 97 0.58 18.84 3.48
N TYR A 98 0.99 19.85 4.20
CA TYR A 98 0.77 21.22 3.78
C TYR A 98 1.87 21.65 2.80
N VAL A 99 1.46 22.20 1.66
CA VAL A 99 2.38 22.70 0.63
C VAL A 99 2.21 24.21 0.51
N PRO A 100 3.26 24.97 0.80
CA PRO A 100 3.20 26.43 0.74
C PRO A 100 3.02 26.97 -0.68
#